data_de2fa4c2fa7695aa4bedd0e786137e6c
#
_entry.id   de2fa4c2fa7695aa4bedd0e786137e6c
#
_cell.length_a   1.000
_cell.length_b   1.000
_cell.length_c   1.000
_cell.angle_alpha   90.00
_cell.angle_beta   90.00
_cell.angle_gamma   90.00
#
_symmetry.space_group_name_H-M   'P 1'
#
loop_
_entity.id
_entity.type
_entity.pdbx_description
1 polymer ?
#
loop_
_entity_poly.entity_id
_entity_poly.type
_entity_poly.pdbx_seq_one_letter_code
_entity_poly.pdbx_strand_id
1 'polypeptide(L)'
;MPLIALGLNHLTAPVALRERVAIDAEATLPALADLASQPGVDEAMILSTCNRTELYCSVREGAERAPEAWLHAHNQMTPGRLDEFLYRHTDGDAVRHVFRVATGLESMVLGEPQILGQVKDAWRAARSANTLHAPMDRLLQNAFAVAKRVRTETQIGTGPVSVAFTAVRLIEQAFAELRESCVLLIGAGETIELAVRHLIERGVGRLIVANRTIDTAQALVNPVGGYAIALADLDKHLAEADIVISATASREPILGALMLGEALRRRRRRPMLLIDLAVPRDIEPAVAGMPDVFLYTLDDLQQTMESGRRSREASVREAEAIIDLQVERYLAWRRAAEFDRPLRAYRASAESQRDEVLARAKEMLAHGRDPDEALAYLANTLTGKLLHTPSVRLREAAEQGDQALLDAATRLFDAGRHDA
;
A
#
# COMPACT_ATOMS: atom_id res chain seq x y z
N MET A 1 -17.91 9.78 -0.90
CA MET A 1 -17.16 9.00 -1.92
C MET A 1 -16.63 7.75 -1.23
N PRO A 2 -17.07 6.54 -1.62
CA PRO A 2 -16.60 5.28 -1.04
C PRO A 2 -15.09 5.10 -1.25
N LEU A 3 -14.39 4.67 -0.19
CA LEU A 3 -13.01 4.22 -0.25
C LEU A 3 -13.01 2.70 -0.39
N ILE A 4 -12.23 2.18 -1.33
CA ILE A 4 -12.12 0.75 -1.62
C ILE A 4 -10.67 0.33 -1.53
N ALA A 5 -10.42 -0.75 -0.80
CA ALA A 5 -9.20 -1.53 -0.89
C ALA A 5 -9.56 -2.90 -1.47
N LEU A 6 -9.07 -3.18 -2.66
CA LEU A 6 -9.35 -4.41 -3.42
C LEU A 6 -8.02 -5.08 -3.78
N GLY A 7 -7.91 -6.37 -3.60
CA GLY A 7 -6.70 -7.05 -4.01
C GLY A 7 -6.67 -8.53 -3.63
N LEU A 8 -5.52 -9.12 -3.85
CA LEU A 8 -5.19 -10.46 -3.42
C LEU A 8 -3.81 -10.46 -2.75
N ASN A 9 -3.60 -11.42 -1.86
CA ASN A 9 -2.34 -11.55 -1.15
C ASN A 9 -1.97 -13.03 -0.95
N HIS A 10 -0.86 -13.25 -0.25
CA HIS A 10 -0.33 -14.59 0.03
C HIS A 10 -1.28 -15.51 0.84
N LEU A 11 -2.30 -14.95 1.52
CA LEU A 11 -3.31 -15.74 2.24
C LEU A 11 -4.47 -16.15 1.33
N THR A 12 -4.77 -15.34 0.31
CA THR A 12 -5.94 -15.57 -0.55
C THR A 12 -5.57 -16.21 -1.88
N ALA A 13 -4.33 -16.05 -2.38
CA ALA A 13 -3.95 -16.47 -3.71
C ALA A 13 -2.62 -17.23 -3.74
N PRO A 14 -2.54 -18.35 -4.51
CA PRO A 14 -1.29 -19.07 -4.73
C PRO A 14 -0.27 -18.22 -5.51
N VAL A 15 1.03 -18.56 -5.39
CA VAL A 15 2.13 -17.85 -6.06
C VAL A 15 1.89 -17.66 -7.55
N ALA A 16 1.49 -18.70 -8.27
CA ALA A 16 1.28 -18.63 -9.71
C ALA A 16 0.23 -17.58 -10.13
N LEU A 17 -0.77 -17.32 -9.29
CA LEU A 17 -1.75 -16.28 -9.54
C LEU A 17 -1.20 -14.89 -9.17
N ARG A 18 -0.47 -14.79 -8.06
CA ARG A 18 0.19 -13.54 -7.65
C ARG A 18 1.20 -13.07 -8.69
N GLU A 19 2.00 -13.99 -9.25
CA GLU A 19 2.93 -13.73 -10.36
C GLU A 19 2.22 -13.13 -11.58
N ARG A 20 1.06 -13.66 -11.91
CA ARG A 20 0.30 -13.23 -13.08
C ARG A 20 -0.32 -11.84 -12.93
N VAL A 21 -0.72 -11.47 -11.73
CA VAL A 21 -1.35 -10.16 -11.45
C VAL A 21 -0.37 -9.11 -10.93
N ALA A 22 0.90 -9.49 -10.75
CA ALA A 22 1.94 -8.57 -10.31
C ALA A 22 2.15 -7.46 -11.36
N ILE A 23 2.24 -6.23 -10.88
CA ILE A 23 2.53 -5.04 -11.70
C ILE A 23 3.93 -4.60 -11.33
N ASP A 24 4.85 -4.68 -12.26
CA ASP A 24 6.24 -4.28 -12.05
C ASP A 24 6.42 -2.76 -12.00
N ALA A 25 7.61 -2.33 -11.58
CA ALA A 25 7.93 -0.93 -11.39
C ALA A 25 7.79 -0.09 -12.68
N GLU A 26 8.13 -0.66 -13.84
CA GLU A 26 8.06 0.02 -15.13
C GLU A 26 6.60 0.19 -15.60
N ALA A 27 5.73 -0.79 -15.30
CA ALA A 27 4.32 -0.77 -15.66
C ALA A 27 3.45 0.03 -14.66
N THR A 28 3.96 0.36 -13.47
CA THR A 28 3.17 0.97 -12.39
C THR A 28 2.58 2.34 -12.79
N LEU A 29 3.35 3.23 -13.38
CA LEU A 29 2.86 4.57 -13.77
C LEU A 29 1.79 4.51 -14.88
N PRO A 30 1.98 3.74 -15.98
CA PRO A 30 0.92 3.52 -16.97
C PRO A 30 -0.34 2.88 -16.39
N ALA A 31 -0.20 1.87 -15.52
CA ALA A 31 -1.31 1.20 -14.87
C ALA A 31 -2.12 2.15 -13.95
N LEU A 32 -1.44 3.02 -13.20
CA LEU A 32 -2.07 4.05 -12.37
C LEU A 32 -2.88 5.03 -13.21
N ALA A 33 -2.31 5.52 -14.32
CA ALA A 33 -3.00 6.45 -15.21
C ALA A 33 -4.24 5.81 -15.84
N ASP A 34 -4.14 4.55 -16.26
CA ASP A 34 -5.25 3.80 -16.83
C ASP A 34 -6.35 3.52 -15.78
N LEU A 35 -6.00 3.07 -14.58
CA LEU A 35 -6.96 2.86 -13.49
C LEU A 35 -7.68 4.17 -13.11
N ALA A 36 -6.95 5.27 -12.99
CA ALA A 36 -7.53 6.56 -12.65
C ALA A 36 -8.41 7.15 -13.76
N SER A 37 -8.24 6.69 -15.01
CA SER A 37 -9.08 7.10 -16.15
C SER A 37 -10.43 6.35 -16.20
N GLN A 38 -10.62 5.32 -15.39
CA GLN A 38 -11.85 4.55 -15.39
C GLN A 38 -13.04 5.39 -14.89
N PRO A 39 -14.21 5.25 -15.52
CA PRO A 39 -15.39 6.01 -15.13
C PRO A 39 -15.73 5.84 -13.63
N GLY A 40 -15.76 6.94 -12.91
CA GLY A 40 -16.11 6.95 -11.48
C GLY A 40 -14.95 6.67 -10.52
N VAL A 41 -13.73 6.45 -10.98
CA VAL A 41 -12.53 6.41 -10.15
C VAL A 41 -11.99 7.84 -10.04
N ASP A 42 -11.95 8.38 -8.82
CA ASP A 42 -11.49 9.75 -8.55
C ASP A 42 -10.06 9.78 -8.00
N GLU A 43 -9.65 8.74 -7.25
CA GLU A 43 -8.28 8.58 -6.75
C GLU A 43 -7.87 7.11 -6.85
N ALA A 44 -6.59 6.86 -7.13
CA ALA A 44 -6.05 5.51 -7.23
C ALA A 44 -4.60 5.42 -6.74
N MET A 45 -4.29 4.34 -6.03
CA MET A 45 -2.94 3.88 -5.73
C MET A 45 -2.86 2.37 -5.94
N ILE A 46 -1.75 1.89 -6.48
CA ILE A 46 -1.47 0.47 -6.69
C ILE A 46 -0.29 0.09 -5.79
N LEU A 47 -0.48 -0.95 -4.97
CA LEU A 47 0.58 -1.58 -4.20
C LEU A 47 0.80 -2.99 -4.75
N SER A 48 1.89 -3.19 -5.48
CA SER A 48 2.30 -4.49 -6.00
C SER A 48 3.64 -4.89 -5.40
N THR A 49 3.68 -6.06 -4.75
CA THR A 49 4.85 -6.62 -4.08
C THR A 49 4.91 -8.12 -4.36
N CYS A 50 5.94 -8.82 -3.87
CA CYS A 50 6.00 -10.29 -3.97
C CYS A 50 4.81 -11.00 -3.28
N ASN A 51 4.16 -10.37 -2.30
CA ASN A 51 3.13 -10.99 -1.47
C ASN A 51 1.71 -10.48 -1.71
N ARG A 52 1.54 -9.38 -2.46
CA ARG A 52 0.22 -8.77 -2.71
C ARG A 52 0.19 -7.90 -3.94
N THR A 53 -0.97 -7.85 -4.56
CA THR A 53 -1.34 -6.78 -5.49
C THR A 53 -2.65 -6.20 -5.03
N GLU A 54 -2.64 -4.92 -4.66
CA GLU A 54 -3.78 -4.20 -4.09
C GLU A 54 -4.02 -2.88 -4.79
N LEU A 55 -5.28 -2.57 -5.00
CA LEU A 55 -5.79 -1.31 -5.52
C LEU A 55 -6.47 -0.56 -4.38
N TYR A 56 -6.06 0.66 -4.15
CA TYR A 56 -6.70 1.58 -3.21
C TYR A 56 -7.33 2.70 -4.02
N CYS A 57 -8.65 2.77 -4.00
CA CYS A 57 -9.39 3.71 -4.84
C CYS A 57 -10.42 4.50 -4.04
N SER A 58 -10.54 5.80 -4.33
CA SER A 58 -11.72 6.58 -3.99
C SER A 58 -12.61 6.63 -5.21
N VAL A 59 -13.87 6.21 -5.08
CA VAL A 59 -14.77 6.08 -6.22
C VAL A 59 -16.06 6.88 -5.99
N ARG A 60 -16.74 7.20 -7.08
CA ARG A 60 -18.10 7.78 -7.02
C ARG A 60 -19.10 6.71 -6.60
N GLU A 61 -20.17 7.16 -5.98
CA GLU A 61 -21.31 6.31 -5.66
C GLU A 61 -21.87 5.64 -6.92
N GLY A 62 -22.03 4.32 -6.88
CA GLY A 62 -22.43 3.50 -8.04
C GLY A 62 -21.26 2.98 -8.91
N ALA A 63 -20.02 3.41 -8.66
CA ALA A 63 -18.83 2.97 -9.39
C ALA A 63 -17.93 2.02 -8.58
N GLU A 64 -18.46 1.40 -7.52
CA GLU A 64 -17.69 0.57 -6.58
C GLU A 64 -17.05 -0.66 -7.22
N ARG A 65 -17.54 -1.10 -8.37
CA ARG A 65 -17.00 -2.23 -9.14
C ARG A 65 -15.95 -1.85 -10.18
N ALA A 66 -15.73 -0.55 -10.42
CA ALA A 66 -14.79 -0.11 -11.45
C ALA A 66 -13.35 -0.61 -11.20
N PRO A 67 -12.78 -0.60 -9.97
CA PRO A 67 -11.44 -1.14 -9.72
C PRO A 67 -11.33 -2.64 -10.00
N GLU A 68 -12.37 -3.43 -9.69
CA GLU A 68 -12.42 -4.87 -9.96
C GLU A 68 -12.49 -5.17 -11.45
N ALA A 69 -13.36 -4.47 -12.17
CA ALA A 69 -13.48 -4.60 -13.62
C ALA A 69 -12.15 -4.24 -14.32
N TRP A 70 -11.49 -3.20 -13.85
CA TRP A 70 -10.18 -2.82 -14.34
C TRP A 70 -9.12 -3.91 -14.09
N LEU A 71 -9.08 -4.48 -12.88
CA LEU A 71 -8.11 -5.52 -12.55
C LEU A 71 -8.26 -6.77 -13.43
N HIS A 72 -9.49 -7.18 -13.72
CA HIS A 72 -9.79 -8.26 -14.68
C HIS A 72 -9.30 -7.94 -16.09
N ALA A 73 -9.64 -6.74 -16.58
CA ALA A 73 -9.26 -6.30 -17.93
C ALA A 73 -7.75 -6.15 -18.09
N HIS A 74 -7.08 -5.53 -17.11
CA HIS A 74 -5.65 -5.32 -17.11
C HIS A 74 -4.86 -6.63 -17.20
N ASN A 75 -5.32 -7.66 -16.50
CA ASN A 75 -4.68 -8.98 -16.48
C ASN A 75 -5.19 -9.93 -17.59
N GLN A 76 -6.07 -9.47 -18.47
CA GLN A 76 -6.69 -10.28 -19.54
C GLN A 76 -7.31 -11.57 -19.00
N MET A 77 -7.94 -11.49 -17.84
CA MET A 77 -8.57 -12.63 -17.18
C MET A 77 -10.08 -12.58 -17.34
N THR A 78 -10.68 -13.75 -17.58
CA THR A 78 -12.13 -13.88 -17.63
C THR A 78 -12.73 -13.53 -16.27
N PRO A 79 -13.80 -12.72 -16.20
CA PRO A 79 -14.54 -12.50 -14.96
C PRO A 79 -14.87 -13.83 -14.26
N GLY A 80 -14.73 -13.88 -12.94
CA GLY A 80 -14.94 -15.09 -12.13
C GLY A 80 -13.66 -15.86 -11.79
N ARG A 81 -12.58 -15.73 -12.53
CA ARG A 81 -11.32 -16.45 -12.23
C ARG A 81 -10.48 -15.84 -11.11
N LEU A 82 -10.65 -14.55 -10.86
CA LEU A 82 -9.97 -13.85 -9.75
C LEU A 82 -10.87 -13.73 -8.52
N ASP A 83 -12.19 -13.75 -8.70
CA ASP A 83 -13.16 -13.34 -7.67
C ASP A 83 -13.02 -14.13 -6.36
N GLU A 84 -12.74 -15.43 -6.44
CA GLU A 84 -12.54 -16.29 -5.27
C GLU A 84 -11.26 -15.98 -4.46
N PHE A 85 -10.31 -15.27 -5.10
CA PHE A 85 -9.03 -14.90 -4.48
C PHE A 85 -8.99 -13.42 -4.06
N LEU A 86 -9.96 -12.61 -4.54
CA LEU A 86 -10.03 -11.20 -4.22
C LEU A 86 -10.71 -10.96 -2.89
N TYR A 87 -10.11 -10.11 -2.09
CA TYR A 87 -10.80 -9.48 -0.96
C TYR A 87 -11.13 -8.03 -1.30
N ARG A 88 -12.19 -7.56 -0.69
CA ARG A 88 -12.64 -6.17 -0.81
C ARG A 88 -12.96 -5.62 0.56
N HIS A 89 -12.39 -4.48 0.88
CA HIS A 89 -12.72 -3.68 2.04
C HIS A 89 -13.27 -2.33 1.59
N THR A 90 -14.24 -1.82 2.33
CA THR A 90 -14.88 -0.54 2.02
C THR A 90 -14.81 0.40 3.21
N ASP A 91 -14.67 1.70 2.95
CA ASP A 91 -14.71 2.79 3.92
C ASP A 91 -13.87 2.55 5.19
N GLY A 92 -14.48 2.35 6.34
CA GLY A 92 -13.77 2.13 7.61
C GLY A 92 -12.89 0.89 7.60
N ASP A 93 -13.35 -0.19 6.98
CA ASP A 93 -12.57 -1.43 6.83
C ASP A 93 -11.41 -1.25 5.86
N ALA A 94 -11.59 -0.45 4.80
CA ALA A 94 -10.50 -0.10 3.90
C ALA A 94 -9.43 0.74 4.61
N VAL A 95 -9.82 1.72 5.42
CA VAL A 95 -8.90 2.50 6.26
C VAL A 95 -8.12 1.60 7.21
N ARG A 96 -8.82 0.69 7.91
CA ARG A 96 -8.22 -0.29 8.81
C ARG A 96 -7.20 -1.16 8.07
N HIS A 97 -7.59 -1.68 6.90
CA HIS A 97 -6.73 -2.52 6.08
C HIS A 97 -5.44 -1.80 5.66
N VAL A 98 -5.54 -0.54 5.19
CA VAL A 98 -4.36 0.30 4.87
C VAL A 98 -3.40 0.40 6.07
N PHE A 99 -3.93 0.62 7.28
CA PHE A 99 -3.10 0.72 8.48
C PHE A 99 -2.47 -0.62 8.86
N ARG A 100 -3.21 -1.73 8.74
CA ARG A 100 -2.71 -3.09 8.99
C ARG A 100 -1.60 -3.47 8.01
N VAL A 101 -1.77 -3.12 6.72
CA VAL A 101 -0.73 -3.34 5.70
C VAL A 101 0.52 -2.52 6.01
N ALA A 102 0.37 -1.21 6.24
CA ALA A 102 1.50 -0.32 6.52
C ALA A 102 2.27 -0.67 7.81
N THR A 103 1.59 -1.26 8.80
CA THR A 103 2.20 -1.74 10.06
C THR A 103 2.85 -3.12 9.94
N GLY A 104 2.61 -3.83 8.82
CA GLY A 104 3.10 -5.19 8.61
C GLY A 104 2.27 -6.27 9.32
N LEU A 105 1.06 -5.96 9.81
CA LEU A 105 0.16 -6.96 10.39
C LEU A 105 -0.44 -7.91 9.36
N GLU A 106 -0.52 -7.46 8.11
CA GLU A 106 -0.94 -8.25 6.95
C GLU A 106 0.24 -8.85 6.18
N SER A 107 1.47 -8.63 6.64
CA SER A 107 2.65 -9.21 5.99
C SER A 107 2.82 -10.68 6.36
N MET A 108 3.45 -11.45 5.47
CA MET A 108 3.84 -12.84 5.71
C MET A 108 4.64 -12.93 7.01
N VAL A 109 5.50 -11.96 7.23
CA VAL A 109 6.25 -11.76 8.46
C VAL A 109 5.66 -10.60 9.24
N LEU A 110 5.07 -10.90 10.39
CA LEU A 110 4.46 -9.89 11.26
C LEU A 110 5.46 -8.78 11.62
N GLY A 111 5.10 -7.54 11.24
CA GLY A 111 5.90 -6.36 11.54
C GLY A 111 7.10 -6.15 10.62
N GLU A 112 7.14 -6.81 9.45
CA GLU A 112 8.21 -6.66 8.47
C GLU A 112 8.43 -5.18 8.11
N PRO A 113 9.67 -4.66 8.26
CA PRO A 113 9.94 -3.25 7.98
C PRO A 113 9.80 -2.87 6.51
N GLN A 114 10.00 -3.82 5.59
CA GLN A 114 10.02 -3.61 4.14
C GLN A 114 8.67 -3.13 3.59
N ILE A 115 7.54 -3.65 4.09
CA ILE A 115 6.22 -3.27 3.59
C ILE A 115 5.93 -1.77 3.72
N LEU A 116 6.41 -1.12 4.80
CA LEU A 116 6.23 0.32 4.95
C LEU A 116 7.01 1.09 3.88
N GLY A 117 8.19 0.62 3.51
CA GLY A 117 8.97 1.15 2.38
C GLY A 117 8.17 1.05 1.08
N GLN A 118 7.66 -0.14 0.78
CA GLN A 118 6.87 -0.43 -0.43
C GLN A 118 5.59 0.41 -0.51
N VAL A 119 4.87 0.58 0.60
CA VAL A 119 3.69 1.48 0.65
C VAL A 119 4.08 2.93 0.37
N LYS A 120 5.23 3.40 0.88
CA LYS A 120 5.75 4.74 0.57
C LYS A 120 6.13 4.90 -0.91
N ASP A 121 6.71 3.86 -1.51
CA ASP A 121 7.07 3.88 -2.93
C ASP A 121 5.82 3.90 -3.82
N ALA A 122 4.80 3.09 -3.50
CA ALA A 122 3.49 3.12 -4.14
C ALA A 122 2.82 4.50 -4.02
N TRP A 123 2.86 5.11 -2.84
CA TRP A 123 2.37 6.48 -2.61
C TRP A 123 3.12 7.52 -3.47
N ARG A 124 4.47 7.44 -3.55
CA ARG A 124 5.26 8.35 -4.41
C ARG A 124 4.90 8.19 -5.88
N ALA A 125 4.75 6.95 -6.36
CA ALA A 125 4.33 6.65 -7.73
C ALA A 125 2.95 7.26 -8.03
N ALA A 126 1.97 7.06 -7.16
CA ALA A 126 0.62 7.60 -7.33
C ALA A 126 0.59 9.14 -7.30
N ARG A 127 1.41 9.78 -6.44
CA ARG A 127 1.58 11.25 -6.46
C ARG A 127 2.23 11.72 -7.75
N SER A 128 3.23 11.03 -8.26
CA SER A 128 3.89 11.37 -9.53
C SER A 128 2.96 11.24 -10.72
N ALA A 129 2.03 10.28 -10.67
CA ALA A 129 0.99 10.08 -11.67
C ALA A 129 -0.21 11.06 -11.52
N ASN A 130 -0.23 11.92 -10.49
CA ASN A 130 -1.37 12.79 -10.16
C ASN A 130 -2.69 12.03 -9.94
N THR A 131 -2.63 10.82 -9.42
CA THR A 131 -3.80 9.98 -9.14
C THR A 131 -4.25 10.04 -7.68
N LEU A 132 -3.61 10.86 -6.83
CA LEU A 132 -3.97 11.10 -5.43
C LEU A 132 -4.40 12.54 -5.20
N HIS A 133 -5.46 12.70 -4.42
CA HIS A 133 -5.93 13.97 -3.89
C HIS A 133 -5.86 14.01 -2.36
N ALA A 134 -6.31 15.11 -1.75
CA ALA A 134 -6.14 15.34 -0.31
C ALA A 134 -6.68 14.22 0.61
N PRO A 135 -7.85 13.60 0.38
CA PRO A 135 -8.37 12.56 1.28
C PRO A 135 -7.48 11.31 1.34
N MET A 136 -7.10 10.75 0.18
CA MET A 136 -6.29 9.54 0.15
C MET A 136 -4.82 9.83 0.51
N ASP A 137 -4.27 10.96 0.07
CA ASP A 137 -2.92 11.39 0.46
C ASP A 137 -2.81 11.48 1.99
N ARG A 138 -3.81 12.07 2.67
CA ARG A 138 -3.85 12.13 4.14
C ARG A 138 -4.01 10.76 4.80
N LEU A 139 -4.80 9.85 4.21
CA LEU A 139 -4.92 8.48 4.70
C LEU A 139 -3.55 7.80 4.75
N LEU A 140 -2.79 7.91 3.66
CA LEU A 140 -1.47 7.28 3.55
C LEU A 140 -0.44 7.92 4.47
N GLN A 141 -0.45 9.26 4.63
CA GLN A 141 0.39 9.93 5.62
C GLN A 141 0.06 9.48 7.06
N ASN A 142 -1.23 9.33 7.38
CA ASN A 142 -1.65 8.75 8.67
C ASN A 142 -1.17 7.30 8.82
N ALA A 143 -1.23 6.48 7.76
CA ALA A 143 -0.73 5.11 7.78
C ALA A 143 0.77 5.07 8.12
N PHE A 144 1.58 6.00 7.60
CA PHE A 144 3.00 6.11 7.94
C PHE A 144 3.22 6.47 9.41
N ALA A 145 2.40 7.39 9.95
CA ALA A 145 2.46 7.76 11.36
C ALA A 145 2.04 6.61 12.28
N VAL A 146 0.97 5.88 11.91
CA VAL A 146 0.48 4.68 12.62
C VAL A 146 1.55 3.60 12.62
N ALA A 147 2.17 3.33 11.47
CA ALA A 147 3.22 2.32 11.37
C ALA A 147 4.44 2.66 12.24
N LYS A 148 4.84 3.93 12.28
CA LYS A 148 5.91 4.37 13.18
C LYS A 148 5.51 4.18 14.64
N ARG A 149 4.29 4.55 15.00
CA ARG A 149 3.77 4.45 16.36
C ARG A 149 3.70 3.00 16.84
N VAL A 150 3.12 2.11 16.04
CA VAL A 150 3.03 0.67 16.33
C VAL A 150 4.42 0.09 16.58
N ARG A 151 5.42 0.44 15.76
CA ARG A 151 6.80 -0.03 15.92
C ARG A 151 7.47 0.47 17.19
N THR A 152 7.15 1.68 17.67
CA THR A 152 7.75 2.26 18.87
C THR A 152 7.02 1.88 20.15
N GLU A 153 5.72 1.68 20.10
CA GLU A 153 4.88 1.44 21.28
C GLU A 153 4.57 -0.04 21.52
N THR A 154 4.84 -0.92 20.53
CA THR A 154 4.60 -2.37 20.65
C THR A 154 5.85 -3.17 20.30
N GLN A 155 5.86 -4.45 20.68
CA GLN A 155 6.98 -5.35 20.34
C GLN A 155 6.88 -5.94 18.94
N ILE A 156 5.96 -5.49 18.09
CA ILE A 156 5.83 -5.97 16.70
C ILE A 156 7.09 -5.66 15.87
N GLY A 157 7.78 -4.55 16.16
CA GLY A 157 9.02 -4.16 15.49
C GLY A 157 10.29 -4.73 16.13
N THR A 158 10.20 -5.41 17.26
CA THR A 158 11.36 -5.93 17.99
C THR A 158 11.59 -7.40 17.70
N GLY A 159 12.32 -7.66 16.66
CA GLY A 159 12.81 -8.98 16.33
C GLY A 159 13.06 -9.10 14.83
N PRO A 160 14.20 -9.68 14.42
CA PRO A 160 14.51 -9.86 13.02
C PRO A 160 13.63 -10.98 12.46
N VAL A 161 12.51 -10.62 11.86
CA VAL A 161 11.69 -11.56 11.10
C VAL A 161 11.42 -10.95 9.75
N SER A 162 12.39 -11.09 8.87
CA SER A 162 12.23 -10.88 7.43
C SER A 162 12.19 -12.26 6.76
N VAL A 163 11.66 -12.31 5.54
CA VAL A 163 11.74 -13.51 4.70
C VAL A 163 13.20 -13.97 4.57
N ALA A 164 14.13 -13.01 4.43
CA ALA A 164 15.57 -13.26 4.42
C ALA A 164 16.06 -13.96 5.71
N PHE A 165 15.62 -13.50 6.87
CA PHE A 165 15.97 -14.15 8.15
C PHE A 165 15.42 -15.57 8.24
N THR A 166 14.17 -15.80 7.79
CA THR A 166 13.58 -17.13 7.80
C THR A 166 14.33 -18.07 6.85
N ALA A 167 14.71 -17.56 5.66
CA ALA A 167 15.55 -18.31 4.73
C ALA A 167 16.88 -18.71 5.38
N VAL A 168 17.56 -17.79 6.05
CA VAL A 168 18.83 -18.07 6.75
C VAL A 168 18.63 -19.06 7.90
N ARG A 169 17.53 -18.98 8.65
CA ARG A 169 17.20 -19.98 9.68
C ARG A 169 16.95 -21.37 9.11
N LEU A 170 16.30 -21.48 7.95
CA LEU A 170 16.13 -22.75 7.27
C LEU A 170 17.49 -23.34 6.87
N ILE A 171 18.40 -22.51 6.37
CA ILE A 171 19.76 -22.89 6.03
C ILE A 171 20.50 -23.44 7.26
N GLU A 172 20.40 -22.77 8.42
CA GLU A 172 21.01 -23.24 9.67
C GLU A 172 20.49 -24.62 10.14
N GLN A 173 19.23 -24.90 9.86
CA GLN A 173 18.66 -26.22 10.19
C GLN A 173 19.13 -27.32 9.23
N ALA A 174 19.40 -26.96 7.97
CA ALA A 174 19.82 -27.91 6.94
C ALA A 174 21.35 -28.15 6.93
N PHE A 175 22.15 -27.19 7.35
CA PHE A 175 23.61 -27.25 7.33
C PHE A 175 24.18 -27.14 8.73
N ALA A 176 24.91 -28.15 9.17
CA ALA A 176 25.51 -28.15 10.50
C ALA A 176 26.65 -27.12 10.65
N GLU A 177 27.42 -26.87 9.57
CA GLU A 177 28.53 -25.94 9.57
C GLU A 177 28.50 -25.01 8.36
N LEU A 178 27.97 -23.79 8.54
CA LEU A 178 27.89 -22.77 7.49
C LEU A 178 29.26 -22.24 7.06
N ARG A 179 30.28 -22.36 7.91
CA ARG A 179 31.65 -21.93 7.62
C ARG A 179 32.29 -22.67 6.46
N GLU A 180 31.86 -23.89 6.18
CA GLU A 180 32.35 -24.69 5.07
C GLU A 180 31.50 -24.57 3.81
N SER A 181 30.36 -23.88 3.91
CA SER A 181 29.38 -23.75 2.83
C SER A 181 29.65 -22.53 1.97
N CYS A 182 29.39 -22.69 0.67
CA CYS A 182 29.36 -21.61 -0.30
C CYS A 182 27.91 -21.21 -0.58
N VAL A 183 27.58 -19.95 -0.33
CA VAL A 183 26.26 -19.36 -0.60
C VAL A 183 26.34 -18.46 -1.82
N LEU A 184 25.50 -18.74 -2.81
CA LEU A 184 25.29 -17.90 -3.99
C LEU A 184 23.98 -17.14 -3.85
N LEU A 185 24.04 -15.84 -3.93
CA LEU A 185 22.90 -14.93 -3.89
C LEU A 185 22.62 -14.38 -5.28
N ILE A 186 21.40 -14.43 -5.75
CA ILE A 186 21.00 -13.90 -7.06
C ILE A 186 20.08 -12.71 -6.87
N GLY A 187 20.53 -11.56 -7.36
CA GLY A 187 19.95 -10.24 -7.13
C GLY A 187 20.80 -9.39 -6.16
N ALA A 188 20.46 -8.13 -6.04
CA ALA A 188 21.11 -7.18 -5.12
C ALA A 188 20.12 -6.17 -4.55
N GLY A 189 18.86 -6.57 -4.40
CA GLY A 189 17.81 -5.80 -3.74
C GLY A 189 17.87 -5.95 -2.21
N GLU A 190 16.97 -5.23 -1.53
CA GLU A 190 16.89 -5.16 -0.07
C GLU A 190 16.81 -6.54 0.61
N THR A 191 16.07 -7.49 0.02
CA THR A 191 15.94 -8.86 0.53
C THR A 191 17.28 -9.59 0.53
N ILE A 192 18.06 -9.44 -0.56
CA ILE A 192 19.40 -10.03 -0.66
C ILE A 192 20.37 -9.33 0.30
N GLU A 193 20.30 -8.01 0.43
CA GLU A 193 21.12 -7.28 1.39
C GLU A 193 20.90 -7.75 2.83
N LEU A 194 19.65 -7.98 3.22
CA LEU A 194 19.30 -8.54 4.53
C LEU A 194 19.80 -9.99 4.69
N ALA A 195 19.68 -10.83 3.64
CA ALA A 195 20.20 -12.18 3.66
C ALA A 195 21.73 -12.20 3.84
N VAL A 196 22.46 -11.31 3.14
CA VAL A 196 23.91 -11.13 3.30
C VAL A 196 24.26 -10.83 4.75
N ARG A 197 23.60 -9.85 5.38
CA ARG A 197 23.85 -9.47 6.79
C ARG A 197 23.67 -10.67 7.73
N HIS A 198 22.54 -11.36 7.60
CA HIS A 198 22.25 -12.52 8.44
C HIS A 198 23.21 -13.69 8.22
N LEU A 199 23.61 -13.97 6.97
CA LEU A 199 24.59 -15.03 6.66
C LEU A 199 25.96 -14.75 7.28
N ILE A 200 26.38 -13.49 7.28
CA ILE A 200 27.64 -13.04 7.89
C ILE A 200 27.59 -13.18 9.40
N GLU A 201 26.51 -12.74 10.04
CA GLU A 201 26.29 -12.92 11.49
C GLU A 201 26.39 -14.39 11.91
N ARG A 202 26.07 -15.33 10.99
CA ARG A 202 26.14 -16.79 11.19
C ARG A 202 27.44 -17.42 10.75
N GLY A 203 28.37 -16.60 10.24
CA GLY A 203 29.73 -17.03 9.91
C GLY A 203 29.81 -17.90 8.66
N VAL A 204 29.02 -17.60 7.60
CA VAL A 204 29.12 -18.28 6.31
C VAL A 204 30.56 -18.22 5.77
N GLY A 205 31.05 -19.33 5.20
CA GLY A 205 32.45 -19.42 4.76
C GLY A 205 32.73 -18.67 3.47
N ARG A 206 31.85 -18.77 2.49
CA ARG A 206 32.03 -18.15 1.18
C ARG A 206 30.71 -17.60 0.66
N LEU A 207 30.76 -16.33 0.18
CA LEU A 207 29.61 -15.62 -0.33
C LEU A 207 29.87 -15.15 -1.76
N ILE A 208 28.97 -15.47 -2.66
CA ILE A 208 28.97 -15.02 -4.06
C ILE A 208 27.66 -14.28 -4.30
N VAL A 209 27.74 -13.09 -4.90
CA VAL A 209 26.54 -12.31 -5.30
C VAL A 209 26.55 -12.14 -6.81
N ALA A 210 25.49 -12.64 -7.47
CA ALA A 210 25.24 -12.51 -8.89
C ALA A 210 24.19 -11.42 -9.13
N ASN A 211 24.47 -10.43 -9.97
CA ASN A 211 23.51 -9.40 -10.32
C ASN A 211 23.69 -8.95 -11.77
N ARG A 212 22.62 -8.38 -12.35
CA ARG A 212 22.66 -7.79 -13.71
C ARG A 212 23.71 -6.68 -13.78
N THR A 213 23.70 -5.79 -12.79
CA THR A 213 24.70 -4.71 -12.61
C THR A 213 25.73 -5.16 -11.61
N ILE A 214 26.94 -5.46 -12.09
CA ILE A 214 28.04 -6.01 -11.26
C ILE A 214 28.45 -5.03 -10.16
N ASP A 215 28.43 -3.72 -10.42
CA ASP A 215 28.81 -2.69 -9.46
C ASP A 215 27.91 -2.72 -8.21
N THR A 216 26.60 -2.99 -8.39
CA THR A 216 25.65 -3.12 -7.29
C THR A 216 25.97 -4.35 -6.44
N ALA A 217 26.27 -5.49 -7.07
CA ALA A 217 26.70 -6.69 -6.37
C ALA A 217 28.05 -6.47 -5.64
N GLN A 218 28.98 -5.77 -6.29
CA GLN A 218 30.28 -5.46 -5.71
C GLN A 218 30.17 -4.55 -4.47
N ALA A 219 29.31 -3.54 -4.52
CA ALA A 219 29.04 -2.67 -3.37
C ALA A 219 28.48 -3.48 -2.18
N LEU A 220 27.69 -4.51 -2.44
CA LEU A 220 27.09 -5.35 -1.42
C LEU A 220 28.12 -6.29 -0.75
N VAL A 221 29.07 -6.83 -1.51
CA VAL A 221 30.06 -7.79 -1.00
C VAL A 221 31.33 -7.16 -0.46
N ASN A 222 31.70 -5.93 -0.87
CA ASN A 222 32.92 -5.25 -0.43
C ASN A 222 33.07 -5.16 1.10
N PRO A 223 32.01 -4.82 1.87
CA PRO A 223 32.13 -4.72 3.33
C PRO A 223 32.34 -6.07 4.02
N VAL A 224 32.09 -7.17 3.32
CA VAL A 224 31.92 -8.51 3.91
C VAL A 224 32.87 -9.59 3.40
N GLY A 225 33.70 -9.24 2.41
CA GLY A 225 34.73 -10.15 1.90
C GLY A 225 34.21 -11.24 0.96
N GLY A 226 33.08 -10.99 0.25
CA GLY A 226 32.52 -11.90 -0.76
C GLY A 226 33.01 -11.61 -2.19
N TYR A 227 32.44 -12.34 -3.16
CA TYR A 227 32.68 -12.18 -4.59
C TYR A 227 31.43 -11.68 -5.30
N ALA A 228 31.59 -10.68 -6.19
CA ALA A 228 30.55 -10.27 -7.10
C ALA A 228 30.79 -10.90 -8.49
N ILE A 229 29.74 -11.36 -9.13
CA ILE A 229 29.77 -11.85 -10.50
C ILE A 229 28.64 -11.22 -11.33
N ALA A 230 28.86 -11.13 -12.65
CA ALA A 230 27.76 -10.78 -13.55
C ALA A 230 26.75 -11.92 -13.61
N LEU A 231 25.46 -11.59 -13.73
CA LEU A 231 24.39 -12.59 -13.86
C LEU A 231 24.61 -13.53 -15.07
N ALA A 232 25.24 -13.02 -16.13
CA ALA A 232 25.58 -13.77 -17.33
C ALA A 232 26.64 -14.88 -17.07
N ASP A 233 27.41 -14.80 -15.98
CA ASP A 233 28.43 -15.78 -15.60
C ASP A 233 27.92 -16.78 -14.55
N LEU A 234 26.62 -16.77 -14.25
CA LEU A 234 26.00 -17.59 -13.21
C LEU A 234 26.29 -19.09 -13.39
N ASP A 235 26.22 -19.59 -14.62
CA ASP A 235 26.45 -20.98 -14.98
C ASP A 235 27.87 -21.48 -14.62
N LYS A 236 28.85 -20.60 -14.63
CA LYS A 236 30.25 -20.89 -14.30
C LYS A 236 30.44 -21.13 -12.80
N HIS A 237 29.71 -20.41 -11.96
CA HIS A 237 29.86 -20.40 -10.51
C HIS A 237 28.80 -21.25 -9.77
N LEU A 238 27.70 -21.61 -10.44
CA LEU A 238 26.62 -22.38 -9.82
C LEU A 238 27.08 -23.71 -9.23
N ALA A 239 28.08 -24.36 -9.84
CA ALA A 239 28.65 -25.61 -9.32
C ALA A 239 29.44 -25.44 -8.02
N GLU A 240 29.82 -24.23 -7.62
CA GLU A 240 30.53 -23.94 -6.37
C GLU A 240 29.56 -23.81 -5.19
N ALA A 241 28.30 -23.43 -5.46
CA ALA A 241 27.33 -23.10 -4.44
C ALA A 241 26.71 -24.35 -3.79
N ASP A 242 26.69 -24.42 -2.49
CA ASP A 242 25.94 -25.42 -1.71
C ASP A 242 24.51 -24.94 -1.45
N ILE A 243 24.36 -23.63 -1.38
CA ILE A 243 23.12 -22.93 -1.12
C ILE A 243 22.96 -21.82 -2.14
N VAL A 244 21.76 -21.68 -2.70
CA VAL A 244 21.38 -20.57 -3.58
C VAL A 244 20.17 -19.86 -3.00
N ILE A 245 20.22 -18.53 -2.90
CA ILE A 245 19.07 -17.69 -2.55
C ILE A 245 18.83 -16.73 -3.72
N SER A 246 17.64 -16.74 -4.28
CA SER A 246 17.28 -15.85 -5.36
C SER A 246 16.17 -14.89 -4.94
N ALA A 247 16.35 -13.60 -5.28
CA ALA A 247 15.36 -12.55 -5.06
C ALA A 247 15.58 -11.42 -6.08
N THR A 248 15.11 -11.61 -7.31
CA THR A 248 15.17 -10.60 -8.37
C THR A 248 13.79 -10.12 -8.79
N ALA A 249 13.74 -9.12 -9.65
CA ALA A 249 12.53 -8.65 -10.32
C ALA A 249 12.44 -9.17 -11.77
N SER A 250 13.03 -10.34 -12.06
CA SER A 250 12.99 -10.93 -13.40
C SER A 250 11.58 -11.41 -13.72
N ARG A 251 11.15 -11.21 -14.96
CA ARG A 251 9.87 -11.75 -15.44
C ARG A 251 9.97 -13.22 -15.86
N GLU A 252 11.17 -13.65 -16.18
CA GLU A 252 11.46 -15.01 -16.62
C GLU A 252 12.39 -15.69 -15.62
N PRO A 253 12.23 -17.01 -15.40
CA PRO A 253 13.14 -17.77 -14.54
C PRO A 253 14.60 -17.61 -14.99
N ILE A 254 15.47 -17.43 -14.01
CA ILE A 254 16.92 -17.28 -14.21
C ILE A 254 17.61 -18.64 -14.11
N LEU A 255 17.12 -19.52 -13.21
CA LEU A 255 17.66 -20.86 -12.99
C LEU A 255 16.72 -21.92 -13.57
N GLY A 256 17.14 -22.54 -14.67
CA GLY A 256 16.44 -23.63 -15.30
C GLY A 256 17.02 -25.01 -14.97
N ALA A 257 16.22 -26.06 -15.20
CA ALA A 257 16.59 -27.45 -14.94
C ALA A 257 17.86 -27.89 -15.71
N LEU A 258 18.10 -27.38 -16.91
CA LEU A 258 19.30 -27.70 -17.71
C LEU A 258 20.58 -27.16 -17.04
N MET A 259 20.59 -25.91 -16.65
CA MET A 259 21.72 -25.24 -16.00
C MET A 259 22.07 -25.93 -14.67
N LEU A 260 21.04 -26.19 -13.85
CA LEU A 260 21.20 -26.91 -12.58
C LEU A 260 21.68 -28.34 -12.77
N GLY A 261 21.17 -29.05 -13.79
CA GLY A 261 21.63 -30.41 -14.12
C GLY A 261 23.11 -30.48 -14.47
N GLU A 262 23.63 -29.45 -15.16
CA GLU A 262 25.06 -29.36 -15.46
C GLU A 262 25.90 -29.02 -14.20
N ALA A 263 25.43 -28.10 -13.36
CA ALA A 263 26.07 -27.76 -12.11
C ALA A 263 26.15 -28.99 -11.18
N LEU A 264 25.08 -29.73 -11.00
CA LEU A 264 25.03 -30.95 -10.19
C LEU A 264 26.00 -32.04 -10.69
N ARG A 265 26.14 -32.22 -12.02
CA ARG A 265 27.13 -33.15 -12.59
C ARG A 265 28.56 -32.74 -12.22
N ARG A 266 28.91 -31.43 -12.33
CA ARG A 266 30.22 -30.87 -11.95
C ARG A 266 30.49 -31.06 -10.45
N ARG A 267 29.46 -30.97 -9.61
CA ARG A 267 29.48 -31.15 -8.15
C ARG A 267 29.57 -32.62 -7.71
N ARG A 268 29.59 -33.58 -8.63
CA ARG A 268 29.52 -35.02 -8.33
C ARG A 268 28.27 -35.37 -7.52
N ARG A 269 27.14 -34.75 -7.85
CA ARG A 269 25.81 -34.90 -7.20
C ARG A 269 25.78 -34.59 -5.70
N ARG A 270 26.63 -33.67 -5.22
CA ARG A 270 26.44 -33.10 -3.88
C ARG A 270 25.13 -32.32 -3.84
N PRO A 271 24.29 -32.54 -2.83
CA PRO A 271 23.01 -31.84 -2.74
C PRO A 271 23.15 -30.31 -2.77
N MET A 272 22.13 -29.62 -3.30
CA MET A 272 22.05 -28.18 -3.35
C MET A 272 20.72 -27.73 -2.77
N LEU A 273 20.78 -26.76 -1.85
CA LEU A 273 19.61 -26.09 -1.30
C LEU A 273 19.33 -24.83 -2.11
N LEU A 274 18.14 -24.71 -2.63
CA LEU A 274 17.67 -23.55 -3.38
C LEU A 274 16.53 -22.89 -2.62
N ILE A 275 16.58 -21.56 -2.48
CA ILE A 275 15.54 -20.76 -1.85
C ILE A 275 15.16 -19.65 -2.81
N ASP A 276 13.94 -19.73 -3.33
CA ASP A 276 13.38 -18.74 -4.26
C ASP A 276 12.45 -17.78 -3.51
N LEU A 277 12.91 -16.56 -3.35
CA LEU A 277 12.19 -15.46 -2.68
C LEU A 277 11.54 -14.49 -3.68
N ALA A 278 11.73 -14.73 -4.99
CA ALA A 278 11.26 -13.85 -6.05
C ALA A 278 9.78 -14.09 -6.39
N VAL A 279 9.11 -13.02 -6.79
CA VAL A 279 7.82 -13.05 -7.46
C VAL A 279 7.86 -12.01 -8.57
N PRO A 280 7.79 -12.44 -9.85
CA PRO A 280 7.73 -13.83 -10.34
C PRO A 280 8.94 -14.68 -9.91
N ARG A 281 8.78 -16.02 -9.96
CA ARG A 281 9.83 -16.95 -9.54
C ARG A 281 11.07 -16.87 -10.43
N ASP A 282 12.23 -16.84 -9.80
CA ASP A 282 13.53 -16.90 -10.47
C ASP A 282 13.95 -18.32 -10.86
N ILE A 283 13.32 -19.36 -10.25
CA ILE A 283 13.66 -20.77 -10.44
C ILE A 283 12.51 -21.50 -11.12
N GLU A 284 12.80 -22.22 -12.21
CA GLU A 284 11.79 -23.01 -12.91
C GLU A 284 11.13 -24.05 -12.00
N PRO A 285 9.79 -24.20 -12.04
CA PRO A 285 9.08 -25.21 -11.23
C PRO A 285 9.57 -26.65 -11.43
N ALA A 286 10.06 -26.98 -12.63
CA ALA A 286 10.59 -28.30 -12.95
C ALA A 286 11.81 -28.69 -12.09
N VAL A 287 12.52 -27.72 -11.52
CA VAL A 287 13.67 -27.93 -10.65
C VAL A 287 13.29 -28.65 -9.35
N ALA A 288 12.09 -28.45 -8.83
CA ALA A 288 11.61 -29.10 -7.61
C ALA A 288 11.60 -30.65 -7.69
N GLY A 289 11.49 -31.21 -8.92
CA GLY A 289 11.53 -32.66 -9.15
C GLY A 289 12.92 -33.24 -9.40
N MET A 290 13.99 -32.46 -9.35
CA MET A 290 15.33 -32.90 -9.64
C MET A 290 15.94 -33.67 -8.43
N PRO A 291 16.63 -34.75 -8.64
CA PRO A 291 17.38 -35.41 -7.58
C PRO A 291 18.53 -34.53 -7.08
N ASP A 292 18.82 -34.60 -5.80
CA ASP A 292 19.89 -33.85 -5.13
C ASP A 292 19.63 -32.32 -5.07
N VAL A 293 18.38 -31.89 -5.29
CA VAL A 293 17.93 -30.48 -5.18
C VAL A 293 16.83 -30.39 -4.14
N PHE A 294 16.97 -29.45 -3.24
CA PHE A 294 15.94 -29.07 -2.26
C PHE A 294 15.51 -27.65 -2.54
N LEU A 295 14.36 -27.49 -3.21
CA LEU A 295 13.82 -26.16 -3.54
C LEU A 295 12.77 -25.77 -2.50
N TYR A 296 12.98 -24.61 -1.89
CA TYR A 296 12.01 -23.93 -1.05
C TYR A 296 11.59 -22.61 -1.71
N THR A 297 10.31 -22.43 -1.84
CA THR A 297 9.71 -21.20 -2.37
C THR A 297 9.31 -20.28 -1.23
N LEU A 298 8.89 -19.08 -1.59
CA LEU A 298 8.33 -18.11 -0.65
C LEU A 298 7.13 -18.69 0.15
N ASP A 299 6.29 -19.52 -0.49
CA ASP A 299 5.13 -20.15 0.17
C ASP A 299 5.56 -21.25 1.17
N ASP A 300 6.62 -22.00 0.88
CA ASP A 300 7.15 -23.02 1.80
C ASP A 300 7.72 -22.39 3.08
N LEU A 301 8.37 -21.22 2.93
CA LEU A 301 8.85 -20.43 4.07
C LEU A 301 7.70 -19.93 4.93
N GLN A 302 6.56 -19.56 4.31
CA GLN A 302 5.38 -19.10 5.02
C GLN A 302 4.86 -20.16 6.02
N GLN A 303 4.77 -21.42 5.62
CA GLN A 303 4.31 -22.50 6.50
C GLN A 303 5.23 -22.67 7.72
N THR A 304 6.53 -22.50 7.52
CA THR A 304 7.52 -22.56 8.62
C THR A 304 7.35 -21.41 9.62
N MET A 305 6.89 -20.24 9.16
CA MET A 305 6.74 -19.03 9.97
C MET A 305 5.46 -19.01 10.81
N GLU A 306 4.41 -19.71 10.41
CA GLU A 306 3.14 -19.75 11.14
C GLU A 306 3.29 -20.27 12.58
N SER A 307 4.26 -21.15 12.83
CA SER A 307 4.55 -21.65 14.17
C SER A 307 5.06 -20.57 15.15
N GLY A 308 5.70 -19.52 14.66
CA GLY A 308 6.17 -18.36 15.45
C GLY A 308 5.10 -17.30 15.76
N ARG A 309 3.94 -17.38 15.12
CA ARG A 309 2.87 -16.38 15.22
C ARG A 309 2.21 -16.32 16.60
N ARG A 310 2.06 -17.49 17.25
CA ARG A 310 1.40 -17.59 18.58
C ARG A 310 2.12 -16.84 19.69
N SER A 311 3.44 -16.69 19.63
CA SER A 311 4.22 -15.97 20.64
C SER A 311 4.05 -14.44 20.57
N ARG A 312 3.44 -13.92 19.49
CA ARG A 312 3.27 -12.48 19.24
C ARG A 312 1.83 -11.97 19.37
N GLU A 313 0.90 -12.81 19.80
CA GLU A 313 -0.52 -12.45 19.90
C GLU A 313 -0.78 -11.24 20.83
N ALA A 314 0.01 -11.08 21.87
CA ALA A 314 -0.10 -9.90 22.76
C ALA A 314 0.25 -8.60 22.01
N SER A 315 1.37 -8.60 21.29
CA SER A 315 1.84 -7.44 20.52
C SER A 315 0.91 -7.12 19.35
N VAL A 316 0.27 -8.13 18.77
CA VAL A 316 -0.78 -7.92 17.74
C VAL A 316 -1.97 -7.20 18.34
N ARG A 317 -2.46 -7.62 19.52
CA ARG A 317 -3.58 -6.94 20.19
C ARG A 317 -3.27 -5.49 20.54
N GLU A 318 -2.06 -5.19 21.01
CA GLU A 318 -1.61 -3.82 21.27
C GLU A 318 -1.61 -2.96 20.00
N ALA A 319 -1.10 -3.51 18.90
CA ALA A 319 -1.08 -2.83 17.60
C ALA A 319 -2.49 -2.59 17.07
N GLU A 320 -3.39 -3.58 17.18
CA GLU A 320 -4.79 -3.44 16.78
C GLU A 320 -5.49 -2.31 17.56
N ALA A 321 -5.26 -2.20 18.86
CA ALA A 321 -5.84 -1.13 19.67
C ALA A 321 -5.35 0.27 19.22
N ILE A 322 -4.08 0.39 18.80
CA ILE A 322 -3.55 1.63 18.21
C ILE A 322 -4.23 1.91 16.87
N ILE A 323 -4.36 0.89 16.02
CA ILE A 323 -4.99 1.02 14.70
C ILE A 323 -6.44 1.45 14.85
N ASP A 324 -7.23 0.81 15.71
CA ASP A 324 -8.64 1.12 15.94
C ASP A 324 -8.85 2.59 16.28
N LEU A 325 -8.07 3.10 17.24
CA LEU A 325 -8.11 4.51 17.64
C LEU A 325 -7.79 5.45 16.45
N GLN A 326 -6.85 5.08 15.59
CA GLN A 326 -6.46 5.91 14.45
C GLN A 326 -7.49 5.83 13.31
N VAL A 327 -8.13 4.68 13.11
CA VAL A 327 -9.27 4.52 12.18
C VAL A 327 -10.41 5.47 12.59
N GLU A 328 -10.81 5.46 13.86
CA GLU A 328 -11.86 6.35 14.38
C GLU A 328 -11.52 7.83 14.16
N ARG A 329 -10.28 8.23 14.46
CA ARG A 329 -9.79 9.60 14.26
C ARG A 329 -9.82 10.02 12.80
N TYR A 330 -9.37 9.14 11.88
CA TYR A 330 -9.39 9.42 10.46
C TYR A 330 -10.82 9.55 9.94
N LEU A 331 -11.72 8.65 10.33
CA LEU A 331 -13.12 8.68 9.93
C LEU A 331 -13.84 9.93 10.48
N ALA A 332 -13.55 10.33 11.71
CA ALA A 332 -14.08 11.57 12.27
C ALA A 332 -13.60 12.81 11.48
N TRP A 333 -12.30 12.85 11.15
CA TRP A 333 -11.76 13.92 10.29
C TRP A 333 -12.41 13.93 8.91
N ARG A 334 -12.56 12.75 8.28
CA ARG A 334 -13.16 12.61 6.95
C ARG A 334 -14.60 13.15 6.93
N ARG A 335 -15.41 12.76 7.92
CA ARG A 335 -16.78 13.32 8.08
C ARG A 335 -16.76 14.84 8.22
N ALA A 336 -15.86 15.38 9.04
CA ALA A 336 -15.73 16.84 9.20
C ALA A 336 -15.31 17.53 7.88
N ALA A 337 -14.37 16.94 7.13
CA ALA A 337 -13.91 17.49 5.85
C ALA A 337 -14.98 17.42 4.75
N GLU A 338 -15.83 16.40 4.75
CA GLU A 338 -17.00 16.33 3.86
C GLU A 338 -18.01 17.45 4.16
N PHE A 339 -18.18 17.77 5.44
CA PHE A 339 -19.05 18.88 5.86
C PHE A 339 -18.45 20.26 5.55
N ASP A 340 -17.15 20.42 5.54
CA ASP A 340 -16.48 21.69 5.22
C ASP A 340 -16.73 22.17 3.78
N ARG A 341 -17.00 21.27 2.85
CA ARG A 341 -17.23 21.60 1.44
C ARG A 341 -18.54 22.38 1.23
N PRO A 342 -19.70 21.94 1.72
CA PRO A 342 -20.93 22.72 1.68
C PRO A 342 -20.82 24.05 2.42
N LEU A 343 -20.15 24.08 3.58
CA LEU A 343 -19.96 25.29 4.36
C LEU A 343 -19.10 26.32 3.62
N ARG A 344 -18.01 25.91 2.97
CA ARG A 344 -17.18 26.79 2.13
C ARG A 344 -17.97 27.31 0.94
N ALA A 345 -18.75 26.48 0.26
CA ALA A 345 -19.60 26.91 -0.84
C ALA A 345 -20.65 27.93 -0.39
N TYR A 346 -21.27 27.73 0.77
CA TYR A 346 -22.21 28.64 1.35
C TYR A 346 -21.55 30.01 1.71
N ARG A 347 -20.37 30.00 2.34
CA ARG A 347 -19.60 31.23 2.65
C ARG A 347 -19.22 31.99 1.39
N ALA A 348 -18.68 31.29 0.38
CA ALA A 348 -18.32 31.91 -0.90
C ALA A 348 -19.55 32.57 -1.58
N SER A 349 -20.71 31.90 -1.54
CA SER A 349 -21.96 32.44 -2.04
C SER A 349 -22.40 33.70 -1.26
N ALA A 350 -22.31 33.66 0.07
CA ALA A 350 -22.65 34.79 0.94
C ALA A 350 -21.73 36.02 0.68
N GLU A 351 -20.42 35.78 0.52
CA GLU A 351 -19.43 36.78 0.19
C GLU A 351 -19.70 37.42 -1.18
N SER A 352 -20.01 36.60 -2.19
CA SER A 352 -20.38 37.12 -3.53
C SER A 352 -21.62 38.00 -3.49
N GLN A 353 -22.65 37.56 -2.74
CA GLN A 353 -23.87 38.36 -2.55
C GLN A 353 -23.59 39.69 -1.83
N ARG A 354 -22.75 39.67 -0.80
CA ARG A 354 -22.29 40.89 -0.10
C ARG A 354 -21.62 41.86 -1.06
N ASP A 355 -20.68 41.35 -1.88
CA ASP A 355 -19.88 42.21 -2.76
C ASP A 355 -20.75 42.83 -3.87
N GLU A 356 -21.72 42.06 -4.39
CA GLU A 356 -22.71 42.59 -5.36
C GLU A 356 -23.57 43.73 -4.78
N VAL A 357 -24.12 43.50 -3.58
CA VAL A 357 -24.99 44.52 -2.93
C VAL A 357 -24.18 45.75 -2.51
N LEU A 358 -22.95 45.55 -2.03
CA LEU A 358 -22.02 46.62 -1.67
C LEU A 358 -21.64 47.48 -2.89
N ALA A 359 -21.35 46.85 -4.04
CA ALA A 359 -21.06 47.55 -5.27
C ALA A 359 -22.25 48.44 -5.68
N ARG A 360 -23.47 47.92 -5.58
CA ARG A 360 -24.67 48.69 -5.90
C ARG A 360 -24.92 49.84 -4.94
N ALA A 361 -24.70 49.67 -3.65
CA ALA A 361 -24.79 50.75 -2.66
C ALA A 361 -23.76 51.84 -2.92
N LYS A 362 -22.53 51.50 -3.32
CA LYS A 362 -21.49 52.46 -3.74
C LYS A 362 -21.89 53.25 -5.01
N GLU A 363 -22.51 52.59 -5.98
CA GLU A 363 -23.05 53.27 -7.17
C GLU A 363 -24.15 54.29 -6.80
N MET A 364 -25.04 53.93 -5.87
CA MET A 364 -26.07 54.86 -5.38
C MET A 364 -25.45 56.12 -4.79
N LEU A 365 -24.41 55.96 -3.95
CA LEU A 365 -23.67 57.09 -3.38
C LEU A 365 -22.97 57.92 -4.47
N ALA A 366 -22.34 57.28 -5.44
CA ALA A 366 -21.67 57.96 -6.56
C ALA A 366 -22.64 58.78 -7.43
N HIS A 367 -23.92 58.38 -7.51
CA HIS A 367 -24.99 59.09 -8.22
C HIS A 367 -25.73 60.11 -7.36
N GLY A 368 -25.20 60.44 -6.17
CA GLY A 368 -25.72 61.48 -5.30
C GLY A 368 -26.97 61.11 -4.49
N ARG A 369 -27.25 59.83 -4.31
CA ARG A 369 -28.27 59.36 -3.38
C ARG A 369 -27.87 59.62 -1.93
N ASP A 370 -28.87 59.81 -1.09
CA ASP A 370 -28.68 59.98 0.33
C ASP A 370 -27.91 58.75 0.95
N PRO A 371 -26.85 58.99 1.74
CA PRO A 371 -26.13 57.96 2.44
C PRO A 371 -26.99 57.03 3.28
N ASP A 372 -28.01 57.56 3.96
CA ASP A 372 -28.90 56.75 4.79
C ASP A 372 -29.79 55.82 3.93
N GLU A 373 -30.21 56.27 2.74
CA GLU A 373 -30.91 55.42 1.77
C GLU A 373 -30.00 54.30 1.24
N ALA A 374 -28.74 54.60 0.93
CA ALA A 374 -27.78 53.61 0.45
C ALA A 374 -27.43 52.57 1.52
N LEU A 375 -27.28 52.98 2.78
CA LEU A 375 -27.06 52.07 3.92
C LEU A 375 -28.28 51.23 4.21
N ALA A 376 -29.49 51.77 4.17
CA ALA A 376 -30.72 51.02 4.34
C ALA A 376 -30.91 49.99 3.21
N TYR A 377 -30.62 50.35 1.97
CA TYR A 377 -30.60 49.43 0.84
C TYR A 377 -29.61 48.27 1.07
N LEU A 378 -28.37 48.61 1.44
CA LEU A 378 -27.33 47.62 1.71
C LEU A 378 -27.78 46.60 2.79
N ALA A 379 -28.22 47.10 3.94
CA ALA A 379 -28.63 46.28 5.08
C ALA A 379 -29.82 45.36 4.74
N ASN A 380 -30.90 45.96 4.19
CA ASN A 380 -32.14 45.22 3.89
C ASN A 380 -31.94 44.22 2.76
N THR A 381 -31.25 44.61 1.67
CA THR A 381 -31.04 43.75 0.51
C THR A 381 -30.10 42.59 0.84
N LEU A 382 -28.99 42.84 1.56
CA LEU A 382 -28.08 41.82 1.99
C LEU A 382 -28.75 40.81 2.94
N THR A 383 -29.44 41.31 3.97
CA THR A 383 -30.19 40.47 4.89
C THR A 383 -31.23 39.60 4.15
N GLY A 384 -32.00 40.22 3.26
CA GLY A 384 -33.01 39.52 2.43
C GLY A 384 -32.36 38.39 1.57
N LYS A 385 -31.26 38.70 0.88
CA LYS A 385 -30.55 37.70 0.06
C LYS A 385 -30.00 36.56 0.89
N LEU A 386 -29.36 36.82 2.03
CA LEU A 386 -28.78 35.79 2.90
C LEU A 386 -29.85 34.88 3.54
N LEU A 387 -31.00 35.45 3.92
CA LEU A 387 -32.09 34.70 4.55
C LEU A 387 -33.01 33.97 3.56
N HIS A 388 -33.02 34.38 2.28
CA HIS A 388 -33.95 33.85 1.29
C HIS A 388 -33.86 32.36 1.13
N THR A 389 -32.66 31.84 0.77
CA THR A 389 -32.46 30.40 0.52
C THR A 389 -32.74 29.56 1.75
N PRO A 390 -32.19 29.86 2.95
CA PRO A 390 -32.54 29.11 4.17
C PRO A 390 -34.07 29.12 4.46
N SER A 391 -34.74 30.27 4.32
CA SER A 391 -36.18 30.35 4.61
C SER A 391 -37.03 29.55 3.63
N VAL A 392 -36.67 29.52 2.35
CA VAL A 392 -37.35 28.70 1.33
C VAL A 392 -37.17 27.21 1.65
N ARG A 393 -35.96 26.81 1.92
CA ARG A 393 -35.65 25.36 2.23
C ARG A 393 -36.33 24.88 3.51
N LEU A 394 -36.43 25.72 4.54
CA LEU A 394 -37.15 25.34 5.76
C LEU A 394 -38.67 25.27 5.54
N ARG A 395 -39.23 26.10 4.66
CA ARG A 395 -40.64 26.01 4.29
C ARG A 395 -40.93 24.73 3.50
N GLU A 396 -40.08 24.39 2.51
CA GLU A 396 -40.17 23.15 1.77
C GLU A 396 -40.07 21.91 2.70
N ALA A 397 -39.14 21.93 3.66
CA ALA A 397 -38.98 20.88 4.67
C ALA A 397 -40.23 20.73 5.55
N ALA A 398 -40.85 21.86 5.95
CA ALA A 398 -42.07 21.86 6.72
C ALA A 398 -43.26 21.27 5.91
N GLU A 399 -43.36 21.58 4.63
CA GLU A 399 -44.39 21.06 3.73
C GLU A 399 -44.20 19.57 3.45
N GLN A 400 -42.96 19.10 3.41
CA GLN A 400 -42.59 17.67 3.20
C GLN A 400 -42.56 16.84 4.49
N GLY A 401 -42.71 17.46 5.66
CA GLY A 401 -42.62 16.79 6.96
C GLY A 401 -41.24 16.33 7.36
N ASP A 402 -40.16 16.96 6.83
CA ASP A 402 -38.76 16.67 7.20
C ASP A 402 -38.43 17.26 8.58
N GLN A 403 -38.85 16.54 9.62
CA GLN A 403 -38.64 16.94 11.00
C GLN A 403 -37.17 16.99 11.37
N ALA A 404 -36.32 16.17 10.74
CA ALA A 404 -34.87 16.13 11.03
C ALA A 404 -34.19 17.44 10.62
N LEU A 405 -34.56 18.00 9.46
CA LEU A 405 -34.03 19.29 9.00
C LEU A 405 -34.56 20.46 9.85
N LEU A 406 -35.83 20.43 10.25
CA LEU A 406 -36.42 21.47 11.12
C LEU A 406 -35.76 21.48 12.51
N ASP A 407 -35.54 20.31 13.12
CA ASP A 407 -34.86 20.20 14.42
C ASP A 407 -33.38 20.63 14.34
N ALA A 408 -32.69 20.32 13.23
CA ALA A 408 -31.33 20.78 13.00
C ALA A 408 -31.26 22.31 12.84
N ALA A 409 -32.19 22.89 12.11
CA ALA A 409 -32.30 24.35 11.94
C ALA A 409 -32.61 25.07 13.26
N THR A 410 -33.52 24.52 14.07
CA THR A 410 -33.80 25.05 15.40
C THR A 410 -32.52 25.07 16.26
N ARG A 411 -31.76 24.00 16.27
CA ARG A 411 -30.46 23.96 16.99
C ARG A 411 -29.41 24.92 16.44
N LEU A 412 -29.38 25.15 15.13
CA LEU A 412 -28.45 26.08 14.49
C LEU A 412 -28.77 27.55 14.76
N PHE A 413 -30.06 27.88 14.82
CA PHE A 413 -30.51 29.26 14.99
C PHE A 413 -30.79 29.65 16.47
N ASP A 414 -30.96 28.64 17.33
CA ASP A 414 -31.13 28.83 18.80
C ASP A 414 -29.80 29.05 19.54
N ALA A 415 -28.65 28.93 18.84
CA ALA A 415 -27.32 29.13 19.42
C ALA A 415 -27.03 30.56 19.90
N GLY A 416 -28.06 31.44 19.91
CA GLY A 416 -27.96 32.82 20.36
C GLY A 416 -28.48 33.14 21.76
N ARG A 417 -28.99 32.16 22.50
CA ARG A 417 -29.32 32.32 23.93
C ARG A 417 -28.18 31.86 24.83
N HIS A 418 -26.98 32.36 24.65
CA HIS A 418 -26.00 32.42 25.71
C HIS A 418 -26.18 33.81 26.38
N ASP A 419 -26.67 33.71 27.58
CA ASP A 419 -26.86 34.67 28.64
C ASP A 419 -26.18 36.02 28.49
N ALA A 420 -27.01 37.04 28.52
CA ALA A 420 -26.64 38.38 28.93
C ALA A 420 -26.47 38.40 30.46
#